data_3c177bcc9bb9af3faf5ddd4b17f4a763
#
_entry.id   3c177bcc9bb9af3faf5ddd4b17f4a763
#
_cell.length_a   1.000
_cell.length_b   1.000
_cell.length_c   1.000
_cell.angle_alpha   90.00
_cell.angle_beta   90.00
_cell.angle_gamma   90.00
#
_symmetry.space_group_name_H-M   'P 1'
#
loop_
_entity.id
_entity.type
_entity.pdbx_description
1 polymer ?
#
loop_
_entity_poly.entity_id
_entity_poly.type
_entity_poly.pdbx_seq_one_letter_code
_entity_poly.pdbx_strand_id
1 'polypeptide(L)'
;MLDIFTQLLNYTSGDATEALDWLNQLDRTHKFTDDEYGVGDFIEDLKQNGYLKENPQDGRFAITAKTEQTIRQKSLEEIFGKLKKGKQGNHSTTKAGPTGDINSDTRSFQFGDLMEQIDFTESIKNAQISRGVDSFSMHEDDLVIREADFKTQTSTVLMIDISHSMILYGEDRITPAKKMAMALCELITKKYPKDTIDIVVFGNDAWQVEIKDLPYLQVGPYHTNTVAGLELAMDILRKRKTSNKQIFMITDGKPTCLKIGGRYYKNSFGLDRKVVNRCINLAAQCKKLKIPITTFMIASDPYLQKFVEEFTEMNNGKAYFASLDNLGSFIFNDFESGKRKTLY
;
A
#
# COMPACT_ATOMS: atom_id res chain seq x y z
N MET A 1 14.75 22.65 10.00
CA MET A 1 13.91 22.28 11.15
C MET A 1 12.66 21.46 10.78
N LEU A 2 11.84 21.86 9.81
CA LEU A 2 10.61 21.11 9.45
C LEU A 2 10.86 19.65 9.08
N ASP A 3 11.97 19.33 8.42
CA ASP A 3 12.31 17.93 8.05
C ASP A 3 12.62 17.09 9.29
N ILE A 4 13.39 17.64 10.20
CA ILE A 4 13.73 16.97 11.46
C ILE A 4 12.46 16.78 12.30
N PHE A 5 11.64 17.82 12.44
CA PHE A 5 10.38 17.76 13.18
C PHE A 5 9.43 16.67 12.63
N THR A 6 9.26 16.60 11.30
CA THR A 6 8.44 15.54 10.69
C THR A 6 9.00 14.13 10.88
N GLN A 7 10.33 13.96 10.93
CA GLN A 7 10.92 12.68 11.29
C GLN A 7 10.67 12.34 12.76
N LEU A 8 10.84 13.29 13.67
CA LEU A 8 10.56 13.10 15.10
C LEU A 8 9.11 12.70 15.35
N LEU A 9 8.14 13.29 14.63
CA LEU A 9 6.72 12.89 14.70
C LEU A 9 6.49 11.43 14.35
N ASN A 10 7.27 10.83 13.46
CA ASN A 10 7.16 9.39 13.18
C ASN A 10 7.64 8.54 14.37
N TYR A 11 8.69 8.98 15.08
CA TYR A 11 9.22 8.27 16.26
C TYR A 11 8.33 8.45 17.48
N THR A 12 7.78 9.64 17.69
CA THR A 12 6.88 9.94 18.82
C THR A 12 5.44 9.53 18.55
N SER A 13 5.19 8.78 17.46
CA SER A 13 3.83 8.33 17.05
C SER A 13 2.81 9.48 16.98
N GLY A 14 3.25 10.63 16.45
CA GLY A 14 2.42 11.80 16.23
C GLY A 14 2.27 12.71 17.45
N ASP A 15 2.93 12.42 18.58
CA ASP A 15 2.96 13.34 19.73
C ASP A 15 3.84 14.54 19.39
N ALA A 16 3.18 15.68 19.11
CA ALA A 16 3.84 16.90 18.72
C ALA A 16 4.62 17.54 19.88
N THR A 17 4.13 17.40 21.11
CA THR A 17 4.78 17.97 22.28
C THR A 17 6.09 17.25 22.53
N GLU A 18 6.08 15.92 22.54
CA GLU A 18 7.28 15.11 22.71
C GLU A 18 8.28 15.35 21.55
N ALA A 19 7.80 15.44 20.31
CA ALA A 19 8.64 15.72 19.15
C ALA A 19 9.34 17.10 19.25
N LEU A 20 8.67 18.12 19.76
CA LEU A 20 9.25 19.44 20.00
C LEU A 20 10.27 19.44 21.15
N ASP A 21 10.00 18.66 22.21
CA ASP A 21 10.97 18.48 23.31
C ASP A 21 12.24 17.82 22.80
N TRP A 22 12.12 16.78 21.97
CA TRP A 22 13.28 16.14 21.35
C TRP A 22 14.01 17.08 20.39
N LEU A 23 13.26 17.88 19.61
CA LEU A 23 13.86 18.90 18.73
C LEU A 23 14.70 19.91 19.53
N ASN A 24 14.19 20.39 20.67
CA ASN A 24 14.89 21.30 21.54
C ASN A 24 16.16 20.67 22.17
N GLN A 25 16.10 19.39 22.54
CA GLN A 25 17.28 18.66 23.04
C GLN A 25 18.33 18.49 21.93
N LEU A 26 17.92 18.16 20.72
CA LEU A 26 18.82 18.06 19.57
C LEU A 26 19.46 19.40 19.24
N ASP A 27 18.73 20.51 19.32
CA ASP A 27 19.27 21.84 19.09
C ASP A 27 20.33 22.24 20.12
N ARG A 28 20.09 21.94 21.38
CA ARG A 28 21.12 22.16 22.45
C ARG A 28 22.43 21.42 22.17
N THR A 29 22.36 20.26 21.51
CA THR A 29 23.53 19.43 21.24
C THR A 29 24.22 19.83 19.92
N HIS A 30 23.43 20.10 18.87
CA HIS A 30 23.94 20.29 17.51
C HIS A 30 23.93 21.76 17.06
N LYS A 31 23.24 22.65 17.78
CA LYS A 31 23.17 24.10 17.53
C LYS A 31 22.82 24.44 16.08
N PHE A 32 21.70 23.92 15.62
CA PHE A 32 21.19 24.24 14.29
C PHE A 32 20.24 25.45 14.25
N THR A 33 20.01 26.08 15.39
CA THR A 33 19.39 27.41 15.54
C THR A 33 20.45 28.46 15.81
N ASP A 34 20.14 29.72 15.58
CA ASP A 34 20.99 30.88 15.83
C ASP A 34 20.27 31.87 16.76
N ASP A 35 20.95 33.02 17.04
CA ASP A 35 20.41 34.06 17.92
C ASP A 35 19.21 34.81 17.28
N GLU A 36 19.02 34.72 15.96
CA GLU A 36 17.91 35.38 15.24
C GLU A 36 16.69 34.48 15.07
N TYR A 37 16.87 33.15 15.05
CA TYR A 37 15.78 32.19 14.83
C TYR A 37 15.97 30.92 15.67
N GLY A 38 15.18 30.80 16.72
CA GLY A 38 15.22 29.70 17.68
C GLY A 38 14.08 28.69 17.49
N VAL A 39 14.09 27.65 18.35
CA VAL A 39 13.01 26.64 18.37
C VAL A 39 11.65 27.27 18.72
N GLY A 40 11.63 28.35 19.53
CA GLY A 40 10.43 29.10 19.87
C GLY A 40 9.81 29.76 18.64
N ASP A 41 10.61 30.42 17.81
CA ASP A 41 10.18 31.06 16.58
C ASP A 41 9.68 30.01 15.58
N PHE A 42 10.32 28.86 15.52
CA PHE A 42 9.88 27.72 14.69
C PHE A 42 8.51 27.20 15.13
N ILE A 43 8.22 27.13 16.44
CA ILE A 43 6.90 26.72 16.94
C ILE A 43 5.82 27.71 16.51
N GLU A 44 6.11 29.02 16.61
CA GLU A 44 5.17 30.03 16.14
C GLU A 44 4.94 29.96 14.64
N ASP A 45 5.98 29.74 13.85
CA ASP A 45 5.86 29.51 12.41
C ASP A 45 5.00 28.28 12.09
N LEU A 46 5.16 27.18 12.84
CA LEU A 46 4.33 26.00 12.65
C LEU A 46 2.85 26.27 12.95
N LYS A 47 2.55 27.10 13.96
CA LYS A 47 1.19 27.53 14.28
C LYS A 47 0.62 28.43 13.18
N GLN A 48 1.35 29.47 12.80
CA GLN A 48 0.94 30.44 11.79
C GLN A 48 0.69 29.79 10.43
N ASN A 49 1.55 28.84 10.07
CA ASN A 49 1.41 28.07 8.81
C ASN A 49 0.40 26.93 8.92
N GLY A 50 -0.26 26.75 10.05
CA GLY A 50 -1.32 25.75 10.24
C GLY A 50 -0.82 24.30 10.30
N TYR A 51 0.40 24.07 10.71
CA TYR A 51 0.95 22.73 10.98
C TYR A 51 0.64 22.23 12.39
N LEU A 52 0.58 23.14 13.37
CA LEU A 52 0.26 22.84 14.76
C LEU A 52 -0.97 23.59 15.23
N LYS A 53 -1.69 22.97 16.16
CA LYS A 53 -2.72 23.60 16.97
C LYS A 53 -2.33 23.42 18.43
N GLU A 54 -2.44 24.48 19.20
CA GLU A 54 -2.29 24.44 20.65
C GLU A 54 -3.67 24.21 21.27
N ASN A 55 -3.76 23.25 22.18
CA ASN A 55 -4.96 23.02 22.96
C ASN A 55 -5.04 24.05 24.09
N PRO A 56 -6.05 24.93 24.12
CA PRO A 56 -6.13 26.00 25.12
C PRO A 56 -6.29 25.50 26.58
N GLN A 57 -6.68 24.24 26.77
CA GLN A 57 -6.96 23.69 28.10
C GLN A 57 -5.73 23.13 28.81
N ASP A 58 -4.81 22.52 28.06
CA ASP A 58 -3.64 21.84 28.62
C ASP A 58 -2.30 22.29 28.03
N GLY A 59 -2.32 23.24 27.07
CA GLY A 59 -1.13 23.78 26.43
C GLY A 59 -0.38 22.77 25.55
N ARG A 60 -0.96 21.59 25.30
CA ARG A 60 -0.36 20.57 24.44
C ARG A 60 -0.54 20.90 22.97
N PHE A 61 0.46 20.52 22.19
CA PHE A 61 0.41 20.68 20.75
C PHE A 61 -0.17 19.43 20.07
N ALA A 62 -1.09 19.67 19.14
CA ALA A 62 -1.64 18.64 18.26
C ALA A 62 -1.27 18.95 16.81
N ILE A 63 -0.92 17.92 16.04
CA ILE A 63 -0.69 18.06 14.60
C ILE A 63 -2.02 18.25 13.86
N THR A 64 -1.96 18.93 12.72
CA THR A 64 -3.13 19.19 11.87
C THR A 64 -3.17 18.22 10.69
N ALA A 65 -4.30 18.17 9.98
CA ALA A 65 -4.41 17.41 8.73
C ALA A 65 -3.35 17.80 7.68
N LYS A 66 -2.90 19.06 7.69
CA LYS A 66 -1.79 19.53 6.85
C LYS A 66 -0.47 18.85 7.22
N THR A 67 -0.20 18.72 8.52
CA THR A 67 1.00 18.02 9.01
C THR A 67 0.95 16.54 8.68
N GLU A 68 -0.18 15.88 8.90
CA GLU A 68 -0.38 14.48 8.52
C GLU A 68 -0.13 14.25 7.02
N GLN A 69 -0.65 15.12 6.17
CA GLN A 69 -0.38 15.07 4.73
C GLN A 69 1.09 15.28 4.41
N THR A 70 1.76 16.23 5.10
CA THR A 70 3.19 16.49 4.91
C THR A 70 4.04 15.29 5.32
N ILE A 71 3.71 14.62 6.43
CA ILE A 71 4.39 13.40 6.88
C ILE A 71 4.26 12.31 5.81
N ARG A 72 3.04 12.07 5.29
CA ARG A 72 2.82 11.07 4.23
C ARG A 72 3.57 11.40 2.94
N GLN A 73 3.57 12.67 2.53
CA GLN A 73 4.30 13.10 1.34
C GLN A 73 5.81 12.93 1.50
N LYS A 74 6.37 13.31 2.66
CA LYS A 74 7.78 13.10 2.95
C LYS A 74 8.16 11.63 3.02
N SER A 75 7.32 10.79 3.61
CA SER A 75 7.50 9.34 3.61
C SER A 75 7.52 8.79 2.17
N LEU A 76 6.67 9.31 1.29
CA LEU A 76 6.68 8.96 -0.14
C LEU A 76 8.00 9.37 -0.82
N GLU A 77 8.47 10.58 -0.55
CA GLU A 77 9.72 11.11 -1.13
C GLU A 77 10.95 10.37 -0.60
N GLU A 78 10.98 10.04 0.69
CA GLU A 78 12.08 9.31 1.34
C GLU A 78 12.18 7.87 0.82
N ILE A 79 11.05 7.17 0.71
CA ILE A 79 11.02 5.75 0.36
C ILE A 79 11.14 5.51 -1.15
N PHE A 80 10.49 6.33 -1.96
CA PHE A 80 10.44 6.12 -3.41
C PHE A 80 11.28 7.15 -4.20
N GLY A 81 11.96 8.05 -3.49
CA GLY A 81 12.67 9.16 -4.09
C GLY A 81 11.73 10.17 -4.74
N LYS A 82 12.29 11.15 -5.43
CA LYS A 82 11.50 12.08 -6.25
C LYS A 82 10.93 11.29 -7.43
N LEU A 83 9.70 10.80 -7.28
CA LEU A 83 8.97 10.23 -8.41
C LEU A 83 8.97 11.27 -9.53
N LYS A 84 9.78 11.07 -10.57
CA LYS A 84 9.66 11.85 -11.80
C LYS A 84 8.20 11.69 -12.22
N LYS A 85 7.51 12.80 -12.50
CA LYS A 85 6.16 12.78 -13.09
C LYS A 85 6.24 11.98 -14.39
N GLY A 86 6.05 10.67 -14.29
CA GLY A 86 5.83 9.81 -15.44
C GLY A 86 4.46 10.16 -16.01
N LYS A 87 4.28 10.05 -17.31
CA LYS A 87 2.96 10.09 -17.94
C LYS A 87 2.03 9.18 -17.15
N GLN A 88 0.78 9.60 -16.91
CA GLN A 88 -0.25 8.83 -16.22
C GLN A 88 -0.17 7.36 -16.62
N GLY A 89 0.23 6.49 -15.70
CA GLY A 89 0.36 5.07 -15.96
C GLY A 89 -1.04 4.49 -16.21
N ASN A 90 -1.34 4.24 -17.46
CA ASN A 90 -2.51 3.47 -17.84
C ASN A 90 -2.16 2.00 -17.62
N HIS A 91 -2.96 1.30 -16.83
CA HIS A 91 -2.86 -0.15 -16.72
C HIS A 91 -3.64 -0.75 -17.87
N SER A 92 -2.94 -1.18 -18.91
CA SER A 92 -3.57 -1.95 -19.98
C SER A 92 -3.74 -3.40 -19.54
N THR A 93 -4.93 -3.93 -19.66
CA THR A 93 -5.22 -5.36 -19.48
C THR A 93 -5.97 -5.85 -20.70
N THR A 94 -5.65 -7.09 -21.13
CA THR A 94 -6.31 -7.75 -22.26
C THR A 94 -7.70 -8.30 -21.92
N LYS A 95 -8.20 -8.14 -20.68
CA LYS A 95 -9.53 -8.60 -20.28
C LYS A 95 -10.52 -7.45 -20.20
N ALA A 96 -11.62 -7.58 -20.94
CA ALA A 96 -12.74 -6.66 -20.95
C ALA A 96 -13.32 -6.48 -19.53
N GLY A 97 -13.32 -5.25 -19.02
CA GLY A 97 -14.03 -4.83 -17.82
C GLY A 97 -15.16 -3.86 -18.19
N PRO A 98 -16.16 -3.63 -17.31
CA PRO A 98 -17.36 -2.86 -17.66
C PRO A 98 -17.14 -1.36 -17.86
N THR A 99 -15.91 -0.84 -17.70
CA THR A 99 -15.61 0.58 -17.88
C THR A 99 -14.24 0.76 -18.52
N GLY A 100 -14.18 0.81 -19.84
CA GLY A 100 -13.00 1.22 -20.61
C GLY A 100 -13.15 2.68 -21.07
N ASP A 101 -12.13 3.53 -20.85
CA ASP A 101 -11.98 4.76 -21.62
C ASP A 101 -11.53 4.34 -23.03
N ILE A 102 -12.31 4.70 -24.04
CA ILE A 102 -11.99 4.43 -25.46
C ILE A 102 -10.73 5.28 -25.77
N ASN A 103 -9.65 4.63 -26.11
CA ASN A 103 -8.46 5.32 -26.62
C ASN A 103 -8.69 5.69 -28.09
N SER A 104 -8.01 6.73 -28.57
CA SER A 104 -8.06 7.13 -29.98
C SER A 104 -7.21 6.20 -30.88
N ASP A 105 -6.49 5.26 -30.29
CA ASP A 105 -5.64 4.35 -31.04
C ASP A 105 -6.46 3.21 -31.65
N THR A 106 -6.33 3.03 -32.95
CA THR A 106 -7.01 2.01 -33.72
C THR A 106 -6.01 1.05 -34.34
N ARG A 107 -6.39 -0.23 -34.49
CA ARG A 107 -5.60 -1.25 -35.22
C ARG A 107 -6.51 -2.08 -36.14
N SER A 108 -5.92 -2.80 -37.05
CA SER A 108 -6.64 -3.76 -37.88
C SER A 108 -7.21 -4.90 -37.04
N PHE A 109 -8.37 -5.41 -37.46
CA PHE A 109 -9.05 -6.55 -36.85
C PHE A 109 -8.18 -7.81 -36.90
N GLN A 110 -8.21 -8.59 -35.84
CA GLN A 110 -7.62 -9.93 -35.77
C GLN A 110 -8.65 -10.94 -35.29
N PHE A 111 -8.53 -12.16 -35.79
CA PHE A 111 -9.45 -13.24 -35.38
C PHE A 111 -9.41 -13.45 -33.86
N GLY A 112 -10.59 -13.32 -33.22
CA GLY A 112 -10.75 -13.38 -31.77
C GLY A 112 -11.07 -12.03 -31.11
N ASP A 113 -11.04 -10.92 -31.85
CA ASP A 113 -11.45 -9.62 -31.35
C ASP A 113 -13.00 -9.58 -31.17
N LEU A 114 -13.42 -8.79 -30.20
CA LEU A 114 -14.83 -8.62 -29.88
C LEU A 114 -15.50 -7.67 -30.86
N MET A 115 -16.63 -8.05 -31.39
CA MET A 115 -17.41 -7.25 -32.37
C MET A 115 -17.82 -5.87 -31.78
N GLU A 116 -17.97 -5.78 -30.48
CA GLU A 116 -18.28 -4.53 -29.75
C GLU A 116 -17.16 -3.47 -29.83
N GLN A 117 -15.94 -3.89 -30.17
CA GLN A 117 -14.76 -3.03 -30.30
C GLN A 117 -14.54 -2.53 -31.72
N ILE A 118 -15.33 -2.94 -32.68
CA ILE A 118 -15.21 -2.51 -34.07
C ILE A 118 -15.58 -1.03 -34.19
N ASP A 119 -14.65 -0.24 -34.72
CA ASP A 119 -14.93 1.10 -35.19
C ASP A 119 -15.61 1.05 -36.54
N PHE A 120 -16.95 0.99 -36.54
CA PHE A 120 -17.72 0.94 -37.77
C PHE A 120 -17.50 2.16 -38.65
N THR A 121 -17.23 3.33 -38.10
CA THR A 121 -16.98 4.55 -38.88
C THR A 121 -15.72 4.45 -39.71
N GLU A 122 -14.59 4.10 -39.07
CA GLU A 122 -13.34 3.91 -39.79
C GLU A 122 -13.36 2.67 -40.69
N SER A 123 -14.02 1.60 -40.27
CA SER A 123 -14.19 0.38 -41.09
C SER A 123 -15.00 0.65 -42.39
N ILE A 124 -16.10 1.39 -42.30
CA ILE A 124 -16.89 1.79 -43.47
C ILE A 124 -16.05 2.68 -44.40
N LYS A 125 -15.32 3.63 -43.85
CA LYS A 125 -14.43 4.51 -44.60
C LYS A 125 -13.37 3.71 -45.35
N ASN A 126 -12.73 2.72 -44.70
CA ASN A 126 -11.76 1.84 -45.32
C ASN A 126 -12.41 1.02 -46.50
N ALA A 127 -13.59 0.45 -46.27
CA ALA A 127 -14.34 -0.28 -47.32
C ALA A 127 -14.65 0.63 -48.51
N GLN A 128 -15.05 1.89 -48.27
CA GLN A 128 -15.33 2.87 -49.35
C GLN A 128 -14.06 3.25 -50.12
N ILE A 129 -12.94 3.43 -49.40
CA ILE A 129 -11.63 3.73 -50.01
C ILE A 129 -11.17 2.57 -50.87
N SER A 130 -11.36 1.33 -50.42
CA SER A 130 -10.90 0.11 -51.11
C SER A 130 -11.74 -0.27 -52.36
N ARG A 131 -13.06 -0.03 -52.36
CA ARG A 131 -13.98 -0.55 -53.38
C ARG A 131 -14.90 0.48 -54.00
N GLY A 132 -14.83 1.73 -53.53
CA GLY A 132 -15.71 2.82 -54.03
C GLY A 132 -17.10 2.81 -53.38
N VAL A 133 -17.83 3.90 -53.59
CA VAL A 133 -19.14 4.13 -52.98
C VAL A 133 -20.23 3.29 -53.69
N ASP A 134 -20.07 3.10 -54.99
CA ASP A 134 -21.09 2.45 -55.85
C ASP A 134 -21.09 0.92 -55.72
N SER A 135 -20.01 0.32 -55.22
CA SER A 135 -19.84 -1.13 -55.05
C SER A 135 -19.50 -1.49 -53.62
N PHE A 136 -20.22 -0.92 -52.66
CA PHE A 136 -19.96 -1.08 -51.24
C PHE A 136 -20.04 -2.55 -50.79
N SER A 137 -18.94 -3.09 -50.33
CA SER A 137 -18.85 -4.36 -49.60
C SER A 137 -17.83 -4.24 -48.50
N MET A 138 -18.10 -4.79 -47.34
CA MET A 138 -17.20 -4.78 -46.20
C MET A 138 -16.53 -6.14 -46.04
N HIS A 139 -15.21 -6.16 -45.93
CA HIS A 139 -14.40 -7.36 -45.73
C HIS A 139 -13.65 -7.27 -44.41
N GLU A 140 -13.10 -8.40 -43.97
CA GLU A 140 -12.35 -8.50 -42.72
C GLU A 140 -11.16 -7.51 -42.66
N ASP A 141 -10.48 -7.30 -43.81
CA ASP A 141 -9.34 -6.37 -43.92
C ASP A 141 -9.73 -4.90 -43.75
N ASP A 142 -11.02 -4.56 -43.89
CA ASP A 142 -11.50 -3.19 -43.71
C ASP A 142 -11.84 -2.89 -42.26
N LEU A 143 -11.95 -3.94 -41.42
CA LEU A 143 -12.35 -3.80 -40.03
C LEU A 143 -11.26 -3.18 -39.17
N VAL A 144 -11.65 -2.17 -38.46
CA VAL A 144 -10.78 -1.43 -37.53
C VAL A 144 -11.30 -1.63 -36.11
N ILE A 145 -10.42 -2.01 -35.22
CA ILE A 145 -10.68 -2.16 -33.79
C ILE A 145 -10.23 -0.90 -33.06
N ARG A 146 -11.10 -0.35 -32.22
CA ARG A 146 -10.70 0.62 -31.22
C ARG A 146 -10.00 -0.10 -30.08
N GLU A 147 -8.75 0.23 -29.83
CA GLU A 147 -8.07 -0.25 -28.65
C GLU A 147 -8.71 0.42 -27.43
N ALA A 148 -9.40 -0.36 -26.62
CA ALA A 148 -9.89 0.08 -25.35
C ALA A 148 -8.83 -0.26 -24.30
N ASP A 149 -8.19 0.76 -23.72
CA ASP A 149 -7.41 0.59 -22.52
C ASP A 149 -8.34 0.23 -21.35
N PHE A 150 -8.46 -1.06 -21.08
CA PHE A 150 -9.20 -1.53 -19.92
C PHE A 150 -8.41 -1.19 -18.65
N LYS A 151 -8.74 -0.07 -18.05
CA LYS A 151 -8.21 0.33 -16.74
C LYS A 151 -8.87 -0.53 -15.67
N THR A 152 -8.18 -1.59 -15.25
CA THR A 152 -8.68 -2.40 -14.13
C THR A 152 -8.39 -1.71 -12.81
N GLN A 153 -9.44 -1.62 -11.98
CA GLN A 153 -9.32 -1.17 -10.61
C GLN A 153 -8.76 -2.29 -9.73
N THR A 154 -7.84 -1.95 -8.86
CA THR A 154 -7.27 -2.86 -7.87
C THR A 154 -7.73 -2.48 -6.47
N SER A 155 -8.18 -3.46 -5.69
CA SER A 155 -8.41 -3.28 -4.25
C SER A 155 -7.27 -3.91 -3.49
N THR A 156 -6.61 -3.09 -2.68
CA THR A 156 -5.48 -3.49 -1.85
C THR A 156 -5.87 -3.42 -0.39
N VAL A 157 -5.57 -4.46 0.38
CA VAL A 157 -5.55 -4.39 1.84
C VAL A 157 -4.10 -4.42 2.29
N LEU A 158 -3.71 -3.40 3.04
CA LEU A 158 -2.41 -3.31 3.68
C LEU A 158 -2.56 -3.77 5.14
N MET A 159 -1.95 -4.89 5.48
CA MET A 159 -1.90 -5.43 6.82
C MET A 159 -0.60 -5.02 7.50
N ILE A 160 -0.68 -4.45 8.71
CA ILE A 160 0.46 -3.99 9.49
C ILE A 160 0.46 -4.69 10.84
N ASP A 161 1.55 -5.37 11.14
CA ASP A 161 1.78 -5.98 12.44
C ASP A 161 2.10 -4.91 13.48
N ILE A 162 1.34 -4.90 14.58
CA ILE A 162 1.57 -4.00 15.72
C ILE A 162 1.83 -4.80 17.00
N SER A 163 2.24 -6.05 16.87
CA SER A 163 2.61 -6.91 17.99
C SER A 163 3.90 -6.44 18.65
N HIS A 164 4.12 -6.90 19.88
CA HIS A 164 5.24 -6.47 20.70
C HIS A 164 6.62 -6.76 20.08
N SER A 165 6.73 -7.77 19.23
CA SER A 165 7.97 -8.11 18.51
C SER A 165 8.45 -7.00 17.56
N MET A 166 7.57 -6.10 17.14
CA MET A 166 7.92 -4.98 16.27
C MET A 166 8.80 -3.91 16.95
N ILE A 167 9.03 -4.00 18.26
CA ILE A 167 9.93 -3.13 19.03
C ILE A 167 10.91 -3.91 19.94
N LEU A 168 10.97 -5.25 19.78
CA LEU A 168 11.86 -6.08 20.62
C LEU A 168 13.33 -5.94 20.19
N TYR A 169 14.20 -6.25 21.14
CA TYR A 169 15.67 -6.33 20.95
C TYR A 169 16.35 -5.00 20.59
N GLY A 170 15.74 -3.85 20.93
CA GLY A 170 16.29 -2.53 20.63
C GLY A 170 16.16 -2.12 19.15
N GLU A 171 15.46 -2.89 18.34
CA GLU A 171 15.15 -2.54 16.96
C GLU A 171 13.76 -1.91 16.88
N ASP A 172 13.67 -0.72 16.31
CA ASP A 172 12.42 -0.07 15.97
C ASP A 172 11.97 -0.49 14.56
N ARG A 173 11.14 -1.51 14.48
CA ARG A 173 10.58 -2.02 13.23
C ARG A 173 9.26 -1.35 12.84
N ILE A 174 8.57 -0.77 13.82
CA ILE A 174 7.26 -0.14 13.57
C ILE A 174 7.39 1.19 12.83
N THR A 175 8.40 2.00 13.11
CA THR A 175 8.58 3.28 12.43
C THR A 175 8.81 3.12 10.93
N PRO A 176 9.72 2.25 10.44
CA PRO A 176 9.83 1.95 9.01
C PRO A 176 8.55 1.36 8.42
N ALA A 177 7.85 0.50 9.14
CA ALA A 177 6.57 -0.06 8.68
C ALA A 177 5.51 1.03 8.49
N LYS A 178 5.39 1.98 9.43
CA LYS A 178 4.50 3.14 9.32
C LYS A 178 4.88 4.03 8.14
N LYS A 179 6.15 4.40 8.00
CA LYS A 179 6.63 5.23 6.89
C LYS A 179 6.27 4.61 5.55
N MET A 180 6.47 3.31 5.42
CA MET A 180 6.16 2.57 4.22
C MET A 180 4.66 2.50 3.94
N ALA A 181 3.85 2.24 4.96
CA ALA A 181 2.39 2.24 4.84
C ALA A 181 1.88 3.61 4.36
N MET A 182 2.38 4.69 4.95
CA MET A 182 2.05 6.06 4.55
C MET A 182 2.47 6.36 3.11
N ALA A 183 3.68 5.95 2.73
CA ALA A 183 4.19 6.14 1.36
C ALA A 183 3.35 5.38 0.32
N LEU A 184 2.96 4.14 0.62
CA LEU A 184 2.12 3.34 -0.27
C LEU A 184 0.70 3.93 -0.38
N CYS A 185 0.11 4.38 0.72
CA CYS A 185 -1.18 5.05 0.70
C CYS A 185 -1.16 6.31 -0.16
N GLU A 186 -0.14 7.15 0.01
CA GLU A 186 0.02 8.37 -0.76
C GLU A 186 0.26 8.08 -2.26
N LEU A 187 1.06 7.04 -2.57
CA LEU A 187 1.30 6.58 -3.93
C LEU A 187 0.00 6.14 -4.61
N ILE A 188 -0.76 5.26 -3.95
CA ILE A 188 -2.01 4.73 -4.52
C ILE A 188 -3.01 5.85 -4.71
N THR A 189 -3.20 6.71 -3.71
CA THR A 189 -4.18 7.80 -3.75
C THR A 189 -3.86 8.81 -4.86
N LYS A 190 -2.58 9.16 -5.07
CA LYS A 190 -2.17 10.16 -6.06
C LYS A 190 -2.03 9.60 -7.48
N LYS A 191 -1.39 8.44 -7.60
CA LYS A 191 -1.04 7.87 -8.92
C LYS A 191 -2.17 7.01 -9.50
N TYR A 192 -2.98 6.40 -8.62
CA TYR A 192 -4.03 5.44 -9.00
C TYR A 192 -5.38 5.76 -8.33
N PRO A 193 -6.00 6.90 -8.65
CA PRO A 193 -7.18 7.39 -7.92
C PRO A 193 -8.43 6.49 -8.03
N LYS A 194 -8.43 5.54 -8.97
CA LYS A 194 -9.50 4.53 -9.11
C LYS A 194 -9.26 3.28 -8.26
N ASP A 195 -8.04 3.08 -7.76
CA ASP A 195 -7.69 1.96 -6.87
C ASP A 195 -8.15 2.27 -5.44
N THR A 196 -8.40 1.23 -4.67
CA THR A 196 -8.74 1.38 -3.25
C THR A 196 -7.66 0.76 -2.38
N ILE A 197 -7.38 1.41 -1.25
CA ILE A 197 -6.52 0.89 -0.21
C ILE A 197 -7.26 0.93 1.13
N ASP A 198 -7.32 -0.22 1.78
CA ASP A 198 -7.83 -0.38 3.14
C ASP A 198 -6.67 -0.81 4.04
N ILE A 199 -6.62 -0.30 5.27
CA ILE A 199 -5.54 -0.59 6.21
C ILE A 199 -6.10 -1.44 7.33
N VAL A 200 -5.44 -2.55 7.61
CA VAL A 200 -5.73 -3.46 8.71
C VAL A 200 -4.52 -3.54 9.61
N VAL A 201 -4.68 -3.25 10.88
CA VAL A 201 -3.66 -3.53 11.88
C VAL A 201 -4.01 -4.80 12.63
N PHE A 202 -3.00 -5.56 13.03
CA PHE A 202 -3.23 -6.80 13.77
C PHE A 202 -2.23 -6.99 14.90
N GLY A 203 -2.75 -7.48 16.01
CA GLY A 203 -2.05 -7.87 17.22
C GLY A 203 -2.73 -9.12 17.78
N ASN A 204 -3.36 -9.09 18.97
CA ASN A 204 -4.20 -10.19 19.45
C ASN A 204 -5.48 -10.36 18.61
N ASP A 205 -6.07 -9.25 18.19
CA ASP A 205 -7.18 -9.16 17.23
C ASP A 205 -6.73 -8.33 16.02
N ALA A 206 -7.62 -8.12 15.06
CA ALA A 206 -7.39 -7.26 13.91
C ALA A 206 -8.54 -6.25 13.76
N TRP A 207 -8.20 -5.05 13.32
CA TRP A 207 -9.18 -4.00 13.03
C TRP A 207 -8.73 -3.09 11.91
N GLN A 208 -9.67 -2.44 11.28
CA GLN A 208 -9.42 -1.47 10.22
C GLN A 208 -9.10 -0.11 10.84
N VAL A 209 -8.15 0.61 10.25
CA VAL A 209 -7.78 1.98 10.61
C VAL A 209 -7.84 2.89 9.38
N GLU A 210 -8.02 4.18 9.59
CA GLU A 210 -8.00 5.15 8.52
C GLU A 210 -6.57 5.58 8.17
N ILE A 211 -6.35 6.08 6.95
CA ILE A 211 -5.02 6.55 6.51
C ILE A 211 -4.48 7.67 7.42
N LYS A 212 -5.36 8.52 7.95
CA LYS A 212 -4.97 9.58 8.87
C LYS A 212 -4.41 9.05 10.21
N ASP A 213 -4.80 7.83 10.62
CA ASP A 213 -4.39 7.26 11.89
C ASP A 213 -2.99 6.60 11.82
N LEU A 214 -2.43 6.41 10.62
CA LEU A 214 -1.12 5.77 10.42
C LEU A 214 0.03 6.42 11.22
N PRO A 215 0.18 7.76 11.28
CA PRO A 215 1.25 8.38 12.08
C PRO A 215 1.17 8.03 13.57
N TYR A 216 -0.05 7.83 14.08
CA TYR A 216 -0.34 7.60 15.51
C TYR A 216 -0.28 6.13 15.91
N LEU A 217 -0.02 5.20 14.98
CA LEU A 217 0.08 3.77 15.31
C LEU A 217 1.18 3.52 16.33
N GLN A 218 0.83 2.78 17.36
CA GLN A 218 1.74 2.32 18.40
C GLN A 218 1.73 0.81 18.49
N VAL A 219 2.86 0.25 18.83
CA VAL A 219 2.98 -1.16 19.19
C VAL A 219 2.36 -1.37 20.56
N GLY A 220 1.50 -2.37 20.67
CA GLY A 220 0.91 -2.77 21.94
C GLY A 220 1.55 -4.03 22.52
N PRO A 221 1.18 -4.40 23.75
CA PRO A 221 1.61 -5.65 24.38
C PRO A 221 0.87 -6.85 23.77
N TYR A 222 0.82 -6.91 22.45
CA TYR A 222 0.05 -7.89 21.70
C TYR A 222 0.92 -9.04 21.20
N HIS A 223 0.30 -10.21 21.09
CA HIS A 223 0.82 -11.32 20.31
C HIS A 223 0.47 -11.13 18.83
N THR A 224 1.14 -11.85 17.94
CA THR A 224 0.93 -11.77 16.49
C THR A 224 -0.17 -12.73 16.07
N ASN A 225 -1.38 -12.22 15.82
CA ASN A 225 -2.51 -13.00 15.29
C ASN A 225 -2.70 -12.73 13.79
N THR A 226 -1.80 -13.26 12.99
CA THR A 226 -1.87 -13.19 11.53
C THR A 226 -3.18 -13.77 10.97
N VAL A 227 -3.76 -14.76 11.67
CA VAL A 227 -5.05 -15.37 11.29
C VAL A 227 -6.16 -14.32 11.30
N ALA A 228 -6.30 -13.56 12.41
CA ALA A 228 -7.32 -12.51 12.50
C ALA A 228 -7.14 -11.43 11.45
N GLY A 229 -5.89 -11.02 11.19
CA GLY A 229 -5.56 -10.06 10.13
C GLY A 229 -6.00 -10.54 8.76
N LEU A 230 -5.66 -11.78 8.40
CA LEU A 230 -6.04 -12.38 7.11
C LEU A 230 -7.55 -12.55 6.97
N GLU A 231 -8.25 -13.00 8.00
CA GLU A 231 -9.71 -13.16 7.98
C GLU A 231 -10.39 -11.81 7.72
N LEU A 232 -9.98 -10.76 8.43
CA LEU A 232 -10.52 -9.41 8.23
C LEU A 232 -10.17 -8.87 6.83
N ALA A 233 -8.93 -9.02 6.37
CA ALA A 233 -8.52 -8.59 5.04
C ALA A 233 -9.32 -9.27 3.92
N MET A 234 -9.55 -10.59 4.05
CA MET A 234 -10.38 -11.35 3.11
C MET A 234 -11.82 -10.86 3.11
N ASP A 235 -12.40 -10.55 4.28
CA ASP A 235 -13.77 -10.06 4.40
C ASP A 235 -13.94 -8.67 3.78
N ILE A 236 -12.96 -7.78 3.94
CA ILE A 236 -12.93 -6.48 3.26
C ILE A 236 -12.90 -6.69 1.73
N LEU A 237 -11.96 -7.51 1.25
CA LEU A 237 -11.80 -7.73 -0.19
C LEU A 237 -12.98 -8.47 -0.84
N ARG A 238 -13.67 -9.35 -0.12
CA ARG A 238 -14.89 -10.00 -0.61
C ARG A 238 -16.00 -9.00 -0.91
N LYS A 239 -16.13 -7.94 -0.11
CA LYS A 239 -17.13 -6.88 -0.30
C LYS A 239 -16.80 -5.94 -1.46
N ARG A 240 -15.53 -5.89 -1.91
CA ARG A 240 -15.11 -5.07 -3.04
C ARG A 240 -15.52 -5.71 -4.37
N LYS A 241 -16.08 -4.91 -5.29
CA LYS A 241 -16.54 -5.36 -6.61
C LYS A 241 -15.43 -5.38 -7.68
N THR A 242 -14.21 -4.96 -7.32
CA THR A 242 -13.06 -4.91 -8.22
C THR A 242 -12.60 -6.30 -8.64
N SER A 243 -12.12 -6.43 -9.87
CA SER A 243 -11.62 -7.70 -10.41
C SER A 243 -10.26 -8.08 -9.83
N ASN A 244 -9.40 -7.09 -9.60
CA ASN A 244 -8.08 -7.30 -9.03
C ASN A 244 -8.10 -7.01 -7.53
N LYS A 245 -7.60 -7.96 -6.76
CA LYS A 245 -7.54 -7.89 -5.30
C LYS A 245 -6.19 -8.36 -4.84
N GLN A 246 -5.62 -7.72 -3.84
CA GLN A 246 -4.33 -8.12 -3.27
C GLN A 246 -4.22 -7.76 -1.80
N ILE A 247 -3.34 -8.46 -1.10
CA ILE A 247 -2.97 -8.19 0.28
C ILE A 247 -1.48 -7.89 0.33
N PHE A 248 -1.10 -6.78 0.94
CA PHE A 248 0.26 -6.50 1.38
C PHE A 248 0.34 -6.69 2.88
N MET A 249 1.30 -7.44 3.35
CA MET A 249 1.49 -7.73 4.78
C MET A 249 2.89 -7.32 5.21
N ILE A 250 2.95 -6.47 6.22
CA ILE A 250 4.20 -6.02 6.86
C ILE A 250 4.24 -6.65 8.25
N THR A 251 5.24 -7.46 8.51
CA THR A 251 5.35 -8.22 9.77
C THR A 251 6.81 -8.58 10.04
N ASP A 252 7.13 -8.93 11.28
CA ASP A 252 8.38 -9.60 11.62
C ASP A 252 8.33 -11.13 11.36
N GLY A 253 7.18 -11.65 10.97
CA GLY A 253 6.99 -12.99 10.42
C GLY A 253 6.54 -14.07 11.42
N LYS A 254 6.50 -13.85 12.72
CA LYS A 254 6.19 -14.90 13.71
C LYS A 254 4.74 -14.88 14.19
N PRO A 255 3.86 -15.74 13.66
CA PRO A 255 2.52 -15.88 14.22
C PRO A 255 2.58 -16.62 15.56
N THR A 256 2.06 -15.99 16.62
CA THR A 256 2.12 -16.51 18.00
C THR A 256 0.77 -16.65 18.67
N CYS A 257 -0.31 -16.23 18.00
CA CYS A 257 -1.63 -16.20 18.58
C CYS A 257 -2.70 -16.59 17.54
N LEU A 258 -3.75 -17.23 18.01
CA LEU A 258 -5.00 -17.38 17.26
C LEU A 258 -6.20 -17.48 18.23
N LYS A 259 -7.40 -17.21 17.74
CA LYS A 259 -8.64 -17.29 18.54
C LYS A 259 -9.39 -18.57 18.21
N ILE A 260 -9.68 -19.39 19.23
CA ILE A 260 -10.40 -20.66 19.11
C ILE A 260 -11.58 -20.63 20.09
N GLY A 261 -12.81 -20.77 19.58
CA GLY A 261 -14.00 -20.80 20.44
C GLY A 261 -14.13 -19.58 21.36
N GLY A 262 -13.72 -18.40 20.91
CA GLY A 262 -13.76 -17.15 21.68
C GLY A 262 -12.58 -16.96 22.67
N ARG A 263 -11.69 -17.94 22.79
CA ARG A 263 -10.51 -17.85 23.67
C ARG A 263 -9.22 -17.71 22.85
N TYR A 264 -8.26 -16.92 23.37
CA TYR A 264 -6.95 -16.80 22.75
C TYR A 264 -6.07 -18.00 23.08
N TYR A 265 -5.60 -18.67 22.04
CA TYR A 265 -4.52 -19.62 22.12
C TYR A 265 -3.22 -18.88 21.78
N LYS A 266 -2.25 -18.88 22.70
CA LYS A 266 -1.00 -18.11 22.58
C LYS A 266 0.17 -19.04 22.81
N ASN A 267 1.16 -18.97 21.92
CA ASN A 267 2.43 -19.68 22.07
C ASN A 267 3.57 -18.84 21.52
N SER A 268 4.37 -18.28 22.41
CA SER A 268 5.53 -17.45 22.05
C SER A 268 6.82 -18.26 21.83
N PHE A 269 6.80 -19.57 22.13
CA PHE A 269 7.96 -20.45 21.99
C PHE A 269 7.96 -21.12 20.61
N GLY A 270 8.89 -20.71 19.74
CA GLY A 270 9.03 -21.26 18.39
C GLY A 270 7.83 -21.00 17.48
N LEU A 271 7.78 -21.73 16.38
CA LEU A 271 6.65 -21.75 15.44
C LEU A 271 5.69 -22.87 15.84
N ASP A 272 4.52 -22.49 16.35
CA ASP A 272 3.49 -23.45 16.75
C ASP A 272 2.74 -24.00 15.53
N ARG A 273 2.75 -25.32 15.35
CA ARG A 273 2.12 -26.00 14.22
C ARG A 273 0.64 -25.65 14.04
N LYS A 274 -0.08 -25.47 15.13
CA LYS A 274 -1.52 -25.16 15.09
C LYS A 274 -1.78 -23.76 14.52
N VAL A 275 -0.98 -22.80 14.96
CA VAL A 275 -1.05 -21.42 14.48
C VAL A 275 -0.59 -21.34 13.03
N VAL A 276 0.57 -21.93 12.72
CA VAL A 276 1.15 -21.98 11.36
C VAL A 276 0.19 -22.63 10.36
N ASN A 277 -0.35 -23.82 10.68
CA ASN A 277 -1.27 -24.52 9.78
C ASN A 277 -2.53 -23.69 9.50
N ARG A 278 -3.02 -22.91 10.47
CA ARG A 278 -4.16 -22.04 10.25
C ARG A 278 -3.83 -20.89 9.29
N CYS A 279 -2.65 -20.28 9.43
CA CYS A 279 -2.16 -19.25 8.51
C CYS A 279 -2.02 -19.79 7.08
N ILE A 280 -1.38 -20.97 6.93
CA ILE A 280 -1.20 -21.62 5.61
C ILE A 280 -2.55 -21.97 4.97
N ASN A 281 -3.52 -22.46 5.75
CA ASN A 281 -4.87 -22.75 5.24
C ASN A 281 -5.57 -21.47 4.73
N LEU A 282 -5.40 -20.33 5.40
CA LEU A 282 -5.94 -19.05 4.91
C LEU A 282 -5.21 -18.56 3.67
N ALA A 283 -3.89 -18.74 3.59
CA ALA A 283 -3.13 -18.46 2.38
C ALA A 283 -3.63 -19.26 1.17
N ALA A 284 -3.93 -20.56 1.36
CA ALA A 284 -4.55 -21.40 0.35
C ALA A 284 -5.97 -20.93 -0.03
N GLN A 285 -6.76 -20.44 0.93
CA GLN A 285 -8.06 -19.85 0.64
C GLN A 285 -7.94 -18.55 -0.18
N CYS A 286 -7.00 -17.68 0.15
CA CYS A 286 -6.69 -16.48 -0.64
C CYS A 286 -6.32 -16.84 -2.08
N LYS A 287 -5.51 -17.89 -2.29
CA LYS A 287 -5.19 -18.40 -3.63
C LYS A 287 -6.44 -18.80 -4.41
N LYS A 288 -7.35 -19.57 -3.79
CA LYS A 288 -8.63 -19.96 -4.43
C LYS A 288 -9.49 -18.76 -4.80
N LEU A 289 -9.44 -17.69 -4.02
CA LEU A 289 -10.13 -16.43 -4.28
C LEU A 289 -9.39 -15.49 -5.25
N LYS A 290 -8.23 -15.91 -5.78
CA LYS A 290 -7.34 -15.12 -6.63
C LYS A 290 -6.86 -13.82 -5.96
N ILE A 291 -6.60 -13.89 -4.67
CA ILE A 291 -6.06 -12.79 -3.85
C ILE A 291 -4.58 -13.13 -3.55
N PRO A 292 -3.62 -12.60 -4.32
CA PRO A 292 -2.20 -12.77 -3.99
C PRO A 292 -1.85 -12.03 -2.71
N ILE A 293 -0.94 -12.62 -1.93
CA ILE A 293 -0.39 -12.02 -0.71
C ILE A 293 1.08 -11.72 -0.98
N THR A 294 1.47 -10.46 -0.80
CA THR A 294 2.88 -10.06 -0.78
C THR A 294 3.28 -9.75 0.65
N THR A 295 4.23 -10.51 1.17
CA THR A 295 4.73 -10.37 2.54
C THR A 295 6.06 -9.62 2.54
N PHE A 296 6.12 -8.55 3.32
CA PHE A 296 7.33 -7.79 3.60
C PHE A 296 7.78 -8.11 5.02
N MET A 297 8.81 -8.92 5.11
CA MET A 297 9.35 -9.37 6.38
C MET A 297 10.51 -8.49 6.81
N ILE A 298 10.40 -7.90 8.00
CA ILE A 298 11.39 -6.99 8.58
C ILE A 298 12.31 -7.70 9.58
N ALA A 299 12.40 -9.01 9.54
CA ALA A 299 13.28 -9.77 10.42
C ALA A 299 14.21 -10.66 9.62
N SER A 300 15.41 -10.91 10.14
CA SER A 300 16.44 -11.73 9.51
C SER A 300 16.53 -13.15 10.09
N ASP A 301 15.57 -13.58 10.92
CA ASP A 301 15.56 -14.92 11.53
C ASP A 301 15.29 -16.00 10.48
N PRO A 302 16.21 -16.96 10.27
CA PRO A 302 16.06 -17.99 9.25
C PRO A 302 14.84 -18.92 9.44
N TYR A 303 14.42 -19.16 10.68
CA TYR A 303 13.23 -19.98 10.95
C TYR A 303 11.94 -19.27 10.51
N LEU A 304 11.90 -17.96 10.71
CA LEU A 304 10.77 -17.13 10.27
C LEU A 304 10.75 -16.99 8.75
N GLN A 305 11.93 -16.87 8.12
CA GLN A 305 12.04 -16.82 6.67
C GLN A 305 11.43 -18.08 6.04
N LYS A 306 11.78 -19.28 6.58
CA LYS A 306 11.20 -20.53 6.09
C LYS A 306 9.67 -20.56 6.20
N PHE A 307 9.10 -20.08 7.31
CA PHE A 307 7.64 -20.01 7.45
C PHE A 307 7.03 -19.07 6.41
N VAL A 308 7.63 -17.90 6.20
CA VAL A 308 7.14 -16.93 5.22
C VAL A 308 7.25 -17.48 3.80
N GLU A 309 8.30 -18.24 3.47
CA GLU A 309 8.45 -18.93 2.19
C GLU A 309 7.32 -19.96 1.99
N GLU A 310 7.10 -20.87 2.95
CA GLU A 310 6.00 -21.85 2.88
C GLU A 310 4.62 -21.18 2.73
N PHE A 311 4.38 -20.12 3.48
CA PHE A 311 3.14 -19.32 3.41
C PHE A 311 2.96 -18.70 2.02
N THR A 312 4.03 -18.15 1.46
CA THR A 312 4.06 -17.49 0.16
C THR A 312 3.86 -18.48 -0.98
N GLU A 313 4.54 -19.62 -0.96
CA GLU A 313 4.36 -20.69 -1.94
C GLU A 313 2.93 -21.22 -1.96
N MET A 314 2.31 -21.39 -0.79
CA MET A 314 0.93 -21.84 -0.69
C MET A 314 -0.06 -20.88 -1.35
N ASN A 315 0.21 -19.59 -1.30
CA ASN A 315 -0.63 -18.56 -1.90
C ASN A 315 -0.28 -18.25 -3.37
N ASN A 316 0.89 -18.69 -3.89
CA ASN A 316 1.54 -18.20 -5.11
C ASN A 316 1.78 -16.67 -5.04
N GLY A 317 2.03 -16.16 -3.86
CA GLY A 317 2.35 -14.77 -3.60
C GLY A 317 3.83 -14.45 -3.75
N LYS A 318 4.28 -13.44 -3.01
CA LYS A 318 5.68 -13.04 -2.98
C LYS A 318 6.13 -12.74 -1.55
N ALA A 319 7.39 -13.03 -1.25
CA ALA A 319 8.04 -12.64 0.00
C ALA A 319 9.25 -11.77 -0.31
N TYR A 320 9.37 -10.69 0.43
CA TYR A 320 10.52 -9.81 0.40
C TYR A 320 11.12 -9.75 1.81
N PHE A 321 12.38 -10.12 1.90
CA PHE A 321 13.17 -10.05 3.12
C PHE A 321 13.99 -8.78 3.04
N ALA A 322 13.62 -7.76 3.77
CA ALA A 322 14.22 -6.46 3.65
C ALA A 322 14.88 -6.03 4.95
N SER A 323 16.09 -5.47 4.85
CA SER A 323 16.58 -4.57 5.86
C SER A 323 15.72 -3.30 5.87
N LEU A 324 15.65 -2.64 7.01
CA LEU A 324 14.83 -1.43 7.22
C LEU A 324 14.99 -0.36 6.14
N ASP A 325 16.19 -0.27 5.52
CA ASP A 325 16.53 0.77 4.53
C ASP A 325 16.04 0.48 3.09
N ASN A 326 15.79 -0.78 2.75
CA ASN A 326 15.49 -1.18 1.36
C ASN A 326 14.02 -1.56 1.10
N LEU A 327 13.21 -1.54 2.13
CA LEU A 327 11.84 -2.03 2.10
C LEU A 327 10.97 -1.30 1.07
N GLY A 328 11.13 0.01 0.95
CA GLY A 328 10.34 0.83 0.03
C GLY A 328 10.53 0.50 -1.44
N SER A 329 11.77 0.22 -1.86
CA SER A 329 12.08 -0.10 -3.25
C SER A 329 11.46 -1.43 -3.69
N PHE A 330 11.38 -2.42 -2.80
CA PHE A 330 10.77 -3.71 -3.09
C PHE A 330 9.26 -3.60 -3.28
N ILE A 331 8.57 -2.83 -2.41
CA ILE A 331 7.12 -2.63 -2.51
C ILE A 331 6.74 -1.89 -3.78
N PHE A 332 7.48 -0.84 -4.11
CA PHE A 332 7.21 -0.09 -5.33
C PHE A 332 7.36 -0.99 -6.57
N ASN A 333 8.46 -1.74 -6.64
CA ASN A 333 8.71 -2.65 -7.73
C ASN A 333 7.65 -3.74 -7.82
N ASP A 334 7.16 -4.26 -6.70
CA ASP A 334 6.12 -5.28 -6.69
C ASP A 334 4.76 -4.70 -7.08
N PHE A 335 4.40 -3.55 -6.53
CA PHE A 335 3.16 -2.86 -6.87
C PHE A 335 3.13 -2.48 -8.37
N GLU A 336 4.23 -1.98 -8.94
CA GLU A 336 4.35 -1.67 -10.37
C GLU A 336 4.42 -2.95 -11.23
N SER A 337 5.16 -3.97 -10.81
CA SER A 337 5.32 -5.20 -11.57
C SER A 337 4.08 -6.10 -11.56
N GLY A 338 3.33 -6.11 -10.48
CA GLY A 338 2.02 -6.76 -10.39
C GLY A 338 1.04 -6.23 -11.44
N LYS A 339 1.20 -4.94 -11.79
CA LYS A 339 0.42 -4.28 -12.83
C LYS A 339 0.92 -4.56 -14.25
N ARG A 340 2.18 -4.98 -14.44
CA ARG A 340 2.76 -5.34 -15.74
C ARG A 340 2.60 -6.83 -16.07
N LYS A 341 2.43 -7.72 -15.10
CA LYS A 341 2.37 -9.18 -15.28
C LYS A 341 0.99 -9.74 -15.65
N THR A 342 0.02 -8.93 -15.94
CA THR A 342 -1.26 -9.40 -16.54
C THR A 342 -1.15 -9.56 -18.07
N LEU A 343 0.07 -9.62 -18.61
CA LEU A 343 0.40 -9.70 -20.02
C LEU A 343 0.93 -11.10 -20.45
N TYR A 344 0.42 -12.22 -19.86
CA TYR A 344 0.64 -13.56 -20.44
C TYR A 344 -0.53 -14.47 -20.13
#